data_efae8014d917fa845536ae8c2857ea17
#
_entry.id   efae8014d917fa845536ae8c2857ea17
#
_cell.length_a   1.000
_cell.length_b   1.000
_cell.length_c   1.000
_cell.angle_alpha   90.00
_cell.angle_beta   90.00
_cell.angle_gamma   90.00
#
_symmetry.space_group_name_H-M   'P 1'
#
loop_
_entity.id
_entity.type
_entity.pdbx_description
1 polymer ?
#
loop_
_entity_poly.entity_id
_entity_poly.type
_entity_poly.pdbx_seq_one_letter_code
_entity_poly.pdbx_strand_id
1 'polypeptide(L)'
;MKAILTKKIISCIAISGVLSFSAFEIMAANQQTINDGKNHSKILNENHENLTDSQIFKILSTANNGEIKQAKTALPKLKMDEAKKYAEMMIKEHSANEKNAQALASRLQLISQTSNLSKSLQNDSDKIVSK
;
A
#
# COMPACT_ATOMS: atom_id res chain seq x y z
N MET A 1 -5.14 -3.51 -25.54
CA MET A 1 -4.00 -3.71 -24.60
C MET A 1 -4.21 -3.05 -23.24
N LYS A 2 -4.74 -1.82 -23.13
CA LYS A 2 -4.94 -1.11 -21.85
C LYS A 2 -5.80 -1.86 -20.81
N ALA A 3 -6.92 -2.46 -21.22
CA ALA A 3 -7.83 -3.17 -20.31
C ALA A 3 -7.25 -4.45 -19.68
N ILE A 4 -6.31 -5.11 -20.34
CA ILE A 4 -5.68 -6.34 -19.86
C ILE A 4 -4.63 -6.01 -18.77
N LEU A 5 -3.94 -4.89 -18.93
CA LEU A 5 -2.94 -4.43 -17.98
C LEU A 5 -3.57 -4.02 -16.65
N THR A 6 -4.63 -3.23 -16.70
CA THR A 6 -5.37 -2.79 -15.52
C THR A 6 -5.86 -3.99 -14.69
N LYS A 7 -6.39 -5.03 -15.34
CA LYS A 7 -6.84 -6.26 -14.65
C LYS A 7 -5.68 -7.02 -13.99
N LYS A 8 -4.50 -7.08 -14.63
CA LYS A 8 -3.33 -7.78 -14.06
C LYS A 8 -2.70 -7.05 -12.88
N ILE A 9 -2.62 -5.72 -12.95
CA ILE A 9 -2.09 -4.91 -11.83
C ILE A 9 -3.01 -4.98 -10.62
N ILE A 10 -4.33 -4.84 -10.83
CA ILE A 10 -5.33 -4.93 -9.77
C ILE A 10 -5.35 -6.34 -9.14
N SER A 11 -5.15 -7.40 -9.94
CA SER A 11 -5.09 -8.78 -9.44
C SER A 11 -3.88 -9.01 -8.52
N CYS A 12 -2.72 -8.39 -8.82
CA CYS A 12 -1.55 -8.47 -7.95
C CYS A 12 -1.76 -7.74 -6.62
N ILE A 13 -2.46 -6.61 -6.63
CA ILE A 13 -2.81 -5.87 -5.40
C ILE A 13 -3.79 -6.67 -4.54
N ALA A 14 -4.78 -7.33 -5.15
CA ALA A 14 -5.78 -8.12 -4.44
C ALA A 14 -5.20 -9.35 -3.72
N ILE A 15 -4.14 -9.95 -4.26
CA ILE A 15 -3.53 -11.16 -3.68
C ILE A 15 -2.60 -10.82 -2.50
N SER A 16 -1.93 -9.68 -2.54
CA SER A 16 -1.03 -9.26 -1.46
C SER A 16 -1.75 -8.54 -0.30
N GLY A 17 -2.83 -7.83 -0.59
CA GLY A 17 -3.51 -6.98 0.39
C GLY A 17 -4.43 -7.72 1.36
N VAL A 18 -4.99 -8.86 0.95
CA VAL A 18 -6.01 -9.57 1.76
C VAL A 18 -5.40 -10.29 2.96
N LEU A 19 -4.13 -10.68 2.91
CA LEU A 19 -3.45 -11.37 4.03
C LEU A 19 -2.80 -10.42 5.05
N SER A 20 -2.57 -9.16 4.67
CA SER A 20 -1.87 -8.21 5.54
C SER A 20 -2.80 -7.44 6.49
N PHE A 21 -4.09 -7.29 6.15
CA PHE A 21 -5.02 -6.49 6.96
C PHE A 21 -5.59 -7.24 8.17
N SER A 22 -5.70 -8.57 8.12
CA SER A 22 -6.35 -9.35 9.17
C SER A 22 -5.55 -9.45 10.48
N ALA A 23 -4.23 -9.29 10.44
CA ALA A 23 -3.39 -9.43 11.62
C ALA A 23 -3.26 -8.12 12.43
N PHE A 24 -3.46 -6.97 11.80
CA PHE A 24 -3.39 -5.69 12.49
C PHE A 24 -4.68 -5.33 13.24
N GLU A 25 -5.84 -5.80 12.75
CA GLU A 25 -7.13 -5.58 13.41
C GLU A 25 -7.29 -6.38 14.71
N ILE A 26 -6.60 -7.50 14.85
CA ILE A 26 -6.68 -8.35 16.06
C ILE A 26 -5.95 -7.73 17.26
N MET A 27 -4.97 -6.85 17.06
CA MET A 27 -4.23 -6.19 18.15
C MET A 27 -4.82 -4.86 18.59
N ALA A 28 -5.77 -4.30 17.86
CA ALA A 28 -6.45 -3.04 18.19
C ALA A 28 -7.86 -3.23 18.75
N ALA A 29 -8.20 -4.44 19.20
CA ALA A 29 -9.48 -4.73 19.84
C ALA A 29 -9.55 -4.14 21.24
N ASN A 30 -9.62 -2.82 21.31
CA ASN A 30 -10.31 -2.13 22.36
C ASN A 30 -11.06 -0.93 21.75
N GLN A 31 -12.34 -1.17 21.50
CA GLN A 31 -13.42 -0.22 21.31
C GLN A 31 -12.99 1.24 21.03
N GLN A 32 -12.92 1.59 19.75
CA GLN A 32 -13.41 2.91 19.33
C GLN A 32 -13.72 2.93 17.83
N THR A 33 -15.02 2.89 17.57
CA THR A 33 -15.75 3.56 16.50
C THR A 33 -15.63 3.03 15.06
N ILE A 34 -16.65 2.31 14.72
CA ILE A 34 -17.36 2.11 13.43
C ILE A 34 -17.48 3.37 12.50
N ASN A 35 -16.81 4.47 12.81
CA ASN A 35 -16.87 5.70 11.98
C ASN A 35 -15.75 5.80 10.93
N ASP A 36 -14.65 5.06 11.07
CA ASP A 36 -13.55 5.14 10.09
C ASP A 36 -13.83 4.40 8.78
N GLY A 37 -14.63 3.35 8.81
CA GLY A 37 -15.04 2.63 7.60
C GLY A 37 -15.83 3.49 6.61
N LYS A 38 -16.59 4.48 7.08
CA LYS A 38 -17.34 5.40 6.20
C LYS A 38 -16.44 6.40 5.48
N ASN A 39 -15.35 6.83 6.11
CA ASN A 39 -14.40 7.75 5.49
C ASN A 39 -13.54 7.06 4.44
N HIS A 40 -13.17 5.80 4.64
CA HIS A 40 -12.41 5.03 3.64
C HIS A 40 -13.25 4.72 2.40
N SER A 41 -14.52 4.33 2.60
CA SER A 41 -15.47 4.13 1.49
C SER A 41 -15.78 5.44 0.75
N LYS A 42 -15.76 6.58 1.44
CA LYS A 42 -15.99 7.88 0.83
C LYS A 42 -14.84 8.30 -0.09
N ILE A 43 -13.60 8.06 0.33
CA ILE A 43 -12.41 8.33 -0.51
C ILE A 43 -12.43 7.49 -1.79
N LEU A 44 -12.90 6.24 -1.72
CA LEU A 44 -13.00 5.36 -2.88
C LEU A 44 -14.16 5.73 -3.82
N ASN A 45 -15.21 6.36 -3.30
CA ASN A 45 -16.39 6.74 -4.10
C ASN A 45 -16.31 8.13 -4.73
N GLU A 46 -15.47 9.03 -4.23
CA GLU A 46 -15.38 10.41 -4.74
C GLU A 46 -14.36 10.57 -5.88
N ASN A 47 -13.54 9.55 -6.16
CA ASN A 47 -12.52 9.61 -7.20
C ASN A 47 -12.53 8.37 -8.09
N HIS A 48 -13.59 8.16 -8.88
CA HIS A 48 -13.49 7.41 -10.13
C HIS A 48 -12.74 8.27 -11.18
N GLU A 49 -11.57 8.80 -10.82
CA GLU A 49 -10.63 9.29 -11.81
C GLU A 49 -10.26 8.09 -12.68
N ASN A 50 -10.41 8.21 -13.98
CA ASN A 50 -9.85 7.26 -14.93
C ASN A 50 -8.32 7.34 -14.83
N LEU A 51 -7.75 6.61 -13.87
CA LEU A 51 -6.32 6.59 -13.62
C LEU A 51 -5.59 6.00 -14.82
N THR A 52 -4.54 6.66 -15.26
CA THR A 52 -3.62 6.13 -16.27
C THR A 52 -2.76 5.01 -15.68
N ASP A 53 -2.21 4.14 -16.52
CA ASP A 53 -1.29 3.09 -16.09
C ASP A 53 -0.08 3.66 -15.33
N SER A 54 0.40 4.84 -15.75
CA SER A 54 1.48 5.58 -15.08
C SER A 54 1.10 6.05 -13.67
N GLN A 55 -0.14 6.48 -13.47
CA GLN A 55 -0.66 6.86 -12.16
C GLN A 55 -0.90 5.64 -11.27
N ILE A 56 -1.42 4.54 -11.83
CA ILE A 56 -1.59 3.27 -11.12
C ILE A 56 -0.22 2.75 -10.65
N PHE A 57 0.79 2.78 -11.52
CA PHE A 57 2.15 2.41 -11.13
C PHE A 57 2.67 3.29 -9.98
N LYS A 58 2.47 4.62 -10.05
CA LYS A 58 2.89 5.53 -8.98
C LYS A 58 2.18 5.24 -7.66
N ILE A 59 0.88 4.94 -7.68
CA ILE A 59 0.10 4.57 -6.50
C ILE A 59 0.67 3.31 -5.86
N LEU A 60 0.89 2.25 -6.67
CA LEU A 60 1.43 0.99 -6.21
C LEU A 60 2.83 1.15 -5.59
N SER A 61 3.72 1.86 -6.28
CA SER A 61 5.07 2.13 -5.79
C SER A 61 5.05 2.95 -4.49
N THR A 62 4.16 3.96 -4.41
CA THR A 62 4.02 4.77 -3.19
C THR A 62 3.51 3.94 -2.00
N ALA A 63 2.54 3.05 -2.21
CA ALA A 63 2.04 2.16 -1.18
C ALA A 63 3.14 1.20 -0.69
N ASN A 64 3.80 0.47 -1.59
CA ASN A 64 4.88 -0.45 -1.21
C ASN A 64 5.99 0.25 -0.42
N ASN A 65 6.47 1.39 -0.91
CA ASN A 65 7.54 2.14 -0.24
C ASN A 65 7.09 2.72 1.11
N GLY A 66 5.83 3.13 1.23
CA GLY A 66 5.23 3.58 2.48
C GLY A 66 5.23 2.47 3.54
N GLU A 67 4.78 1.28 3.18
CA GLU A 67 4.71 0.13 4.08
C GLU A 67 6.10 -0.38 4.47
N ILE A 68 7.07 -0.40 3.54
CA ILE A 68 8.48 -0.70 3.85
C ILE A 68 9.03 0.30 4.88
N LYS A 69 8.77 1.60 4.67
CA LYS A 69 9.24 2.66 5.57
C LYS A 69 8.63 2.53 6.96
N GLN A 70 7.32 2.29 7.04
CA GLN A 70 6.61 2.08 8.31
C GLN A 70 7.14 0.86 9.06
N ALA A 71 7.29 -0.28 8.39
CA ALA A 71 7.82 -1.51 8.98
C ALA A 71 9.26 -1.34 9.48
N LYS A 72 10.13 -0.69 8.70
CA LYS A 72 11.51 -0.37 9.11
C LYS A 72 11.56 0.56 10.32
N THR A 73 10.65 1.54 10.40
CA THR A 73 10.58 2.48 11.53
C THR A 73 10.05 1.80 12.80
N ALA A 74 9.11 0.88 12.65
CA ALA A 74 8.51 0.14 13.77
C ALA A 74 9.44 -0.96 14.31
N LEU A 75 10.14 -1.68 13.45
CA LEU A 75 10.91 -2.88 13.78
C LEU A 75 11.81 -2.72 15.03
N PRO A 76 12.63 -1.67 15.17
CA PRO A 76 13.49 -1.50 16.35
C PRO A 76 12.72 -1.17 17.64
N LYS A 77 11.44 -0.77 17.54
CA LYS A 77 10.60 -0.42 18.69
C LYS A 77 9.73 -1.58 19.16
N LEU A 78 9.59 -2.64 18.36
CA LEU A 78 8.77 -3.79 18.67
C LEU A 78 9.43 -4.68 19.74
N LYS A 79 8.63 -5.15 20.70
CA LYS A 79 9.09 -6.03 21.79
C LYS A 79 8.70 -7.49 21.57
N MET A 80 7.55 -7.74 20.92
CA MET A 80 7.04 -9.08 20.67
C MET A 80 7.71 -9.68 19.43
N ASP A 81 8.17 -10.91 19.52
CA ASP A 81 8.90 -11.58 18.43
C ASP A 81 7.99 -11.84 17.22
N GLU A 82 6.71 -12.11 17.43
CA GLU A 82 5.73 -12.25 16.35
C GLU A 82 5.56 -10.93 15.58
N ALA A 83 5.51 -9.80 16.29
CA ALA A 83 5.42 -8.48 15.68
C ALA A 83 6.69 -8.14 14.88
N LYS A 84 7.87 -8.51 15.38
CA LYS A 84 9.14 -8.35 14.65
C LYS A 84 9.13 -9.17 13.37
N LYS A 85 8.78 -10.46 13.45
CA LYS A 85 8.66 -11.35 12.28
C LYS A 85 7.70 -10.80 11.24
N TYR A 86 6.56 -10.24 11.70
CA TYR A 86 5.60 -9.61 10.81
C TYR A 86 6.21 -8.38 10.10
N ALA A 87 6.89 -7.49 10.83
CA ALA A 87 7.54 -6.33 10.24
C ALA A 87 8.64 -6.72 9.23
N GLU A 88 9.43 -7.76 9.53
CA GLU A 88 10.44 -8.31 8.61
C GLU A 88 9.78 -8.90 7.34
N MET A 89 8.68 -9.62 7.50
CA MET A 89 7.90 -10.13 6.38
C MET A 89 7.37 -8.99 5.51
N MET A 90 6.80 -7.95 6.11
CA MET A 90 6.33 -6.75 5.39
C MET A 90 7.45 -6.12 4.56
N ILE A 91 8.63 -5.92 5.16
CA ILE A 91 9.79 -5.37 4.44
C ILE A 91 10.16 -6.24 3.24
N LYS A 92 10.22 -7.55 3.44
CA LYS A 92 10.60 -8.51 2.39
C LYS A 92 9.58 -8.53 1.25
N GLU A 93 8.30 -8.72 1.57
CA GLU A 93 7.25 -8.89 0.56
C GLU A 93 7.01 -7.60 -0.24
N HIS A 94 6.93 -6.44 0.44
CA HIS A 94 6.74 -5.16 -0.25
C HIS A 94 7.97 -4.74 -1.06
N SER A 95 9.19 -5.10 -0.62
CA SER A 95 10.40 -4.88 -1.43
C SER A 95 10.39 -5.73 -2.70
N ALA A 96 9.93 -6.98 -2.61
CA ALA A 96 9.78 -7.84 -3.79
C ALA A 96 8.70 -7.32 -4.74
N ASN A 97 7.56 -6.88 -4.20
CA ASN A 97 6.48 -6.28 -4.97
C ASN A 97 6.93 -5.00 -5.70
N GLU A 98 7.66 -4.12 -5.01
CA GLU A 98 8.21 -2.90 -5.62
C GLU A 98 9.16 -3.22 -6.78
N LYS A 99 10.07 -4.18 -6.58
CA LYS A 99 10.98 -4.63 -7.64
C LYS A 99 10.23 -5.17 -8.86
N ASN A 100 9.18 -5.97 -8.64
CA ASN A 100 8.35 -6.51 -9.71
C ASN A 100 7.56 -5.42 -10.43
N ALA A 101 7.02 -4.45 -9.68
CA ALA A 101 6.31 -3.30 -10.23
C ALA A 101 7.22 -2.43 -11.11
N GLN A 102 8.45 -2.16 -10.66
CA GLN A 102 9.44 -1.42 -11.43
C GLN A 102 9.86 -2.17 -12.71
N ALA A 103 10.07 -3.49 -12.63
CA ALA A 103 10.39 -4.30 -13.80
C ALA A 103 9.25 -4.28 -14.83
N LEU A 104 7.99 -4.35 -14.37
CA LEU A 104 6.82 -4.26 -15.24
C LEU A 104 6.70 -2.87 -15.87
N ALA A 105 6.87 -1.80 -15.08
CA ALA A 105 6.82 -0.43 -15.56
C ALA A 105 7.88 -0.18 -16.64
N SER A 106 9.11 -0.67 -16.43
CA SER A 106 10.20 -0.59 -17.40
C SER A 106 9.86 -1.30 -18.71
N ARG A 107 9.30 -2.51 -18.66
CA ARG A 107 8.86 -3.27 -19.83
C ARG A 107 7.75 -2.57 -20.61
N LEU A 108 6.89 -1.84 -19.93
CA LEU A 108 5.76 -1.12 -20.52
C LEU A 108 6.10 0.34 -20.83
N GLN A 109 7.33 0.77 -20.59
CA GLN A 109 7.80 2.14 -20.79
C GLN A 109 6.93 3.17 -20.04
N LEU A 110 6.43 2.81 -18.85
CA LEU A 110 5.63 3.70 -18.03
C LEU A 110 6.54 4.72 -17.33
N ILE A 111 6.16 5.98 -17.43
CA ILE A 111 6.77 7.08 -16.67
C ILE A 111 5.89 7.31 -15.44
N SER A 112 6.49 7.24 -14.25
CA SER A 112 5.78 7.47 -12.99
C SER A 112 5.07 8.82 -12.97
N GLN A 113 3.75 8.83 -12.76
CA GLN A 113 2.93 10.03 -12.77
C GLN A 113 2.11 10.14 -11.50
N THR A 114 2.21 11.28 -10.83
CA THR A 114 1.54 11.54 -9.55
C THR A 114 0.03 11.72 -9.74
N SER A 115 -0.77 11.18 -8.83
CA SER A 115 -2.21 11.39 -8.68
C SER A 115 -2.54 11.94 -7.30
N ASN A 116 -3.78 12.39 -7.08
CA ASN A 116 -4.23 12.80 -5.75
C ASN A 116 -4.13 11.67 -4.74
N LEU A 117 -4.48 10.45 -5.15
CA LEU A 117 -4.37 9.27 -4.31
C LEU A 117 -2.92 8.96 -3.91
N SER A 118 -1.96 9.01 -4.85
CA SER A 118 -0.55 8.77 -4.51
C SER A 118 0.03 9.81 -3.56
N LYS A 119 -0.42 11.09 -3.67
CA LYS A 119 -0.06 12.15 -2.72
C LYS A 119 -0.63 11.89 -1.32
N SER A 120 -1.90 11.48 -1.25
CA SER A 120 -2.55 11.15 0.03
C SER A 120 -1.83 10.00 0.73
N LEU A 121 -1.56 8.90 0.03
CA LEU A 121 -0.82 7.75 0.55
C LEU A 121 0.57 8.14 1.08
N GLN A 122 1.30 8.99 0.34
CA GLN A 122 2.60 9.48 0.78
C GLN A 122 2.48 10.28 2.07
N ASN A 123 1.55 11.24 2.13
CA ASN A 123 1.33 12.09 3.29
C ASN A 123 0.92 11.27 4.53
N ASP A 124 0.07 10.26 4.35
CA ASP A 124 -0.39 9.42 5.46
C ASP A 124 0.74 8.52 5.97
N SER A 125 1.54 7.94 5.07
CA SER A 125 2.75 7.21 5.45
C SER A 125 3.72 8.08 6.23
N ASP A 126 3.98 9.31 5.78
CA ASP A 126 4.90 10.23 6.44
C ASP A 126 4.41 10.64 7.83
N LYS A 127 3.09 10.87 8.01
CA LYS A 127 2.49 11.10 9.33
C LYS A 127 2.64 9.93 10.29
N ILE A 128 2.51 8.69 9.79
CA ILE A 128 2.66 7.49 10.61
C ILE A 128 4.10 7.35 11.13
N VAL A 129 5.08 7.55 10.27
CA VAL A 129 6.50 7.37 10.65
C VAL A 129 7.09 8.53 11.45
N SER A 130 6.42 9.68 11.46
CA SER A 130 6.84 10.85 12.24
C SER A 130 6.46 10.79 13.72
N LYS A 131 5.66 9.80 14.13
CA LYS A 131 5.25 9.54 15.53
C LYS A 131 6.21 8.57 16.23
#